data_8c82b9185a39b378559b031a7fa4c2c8
#
_entry.id   8c82b9185a39b378559b031a7fa4c2c8
#
_cell.length_a   1.000
_cell.length_b   1.000
_cell.length_c   1.000
_cell.angle_alpha   90.00
_cell.angle_beta   90.00
_cell.angle_gamma   90.00
#
_symmetry.space_group_name_H-M   'P 1'
#
loop_
_entity.id
_entity.type
_entity.pdbx_description
1 polymer ?
#
loop_
_entity_poly.entity_id
_entity_poly.type
_entity_poly.pdbx_seq_one_letter_code
_entity_poly.pdbx_strand_id
1 'polypeptide(L)'
;MSTAAAKKNAHIVEYVLYVWQMEDLVRAAQFSETAIEGLFNGEGGADCDWLLKLNTQMQREKLEEKGHISDVLEVQTELALLHDLLTGPMEDEIYVSAFQTAEPILQELEQNKMGEGMRHPTETMLTALYGWLVLKMRKED
;
A
#
# COMPACT_ATOMS: atom_id res chain seq x y z
N MET A 1 -13.78 3.95 15.11
CA MET A 1 -12.43 3.80 14.53
C MET A 1 -12.55 3.48 13.04
N SER A 2 -11.77 4.18 12.20
CA SER A 2 -11.77 3.90 10.77
C SER A 2 -11.14 2.53 10.47
N THR A 3 -11.48 1.98 9.31
CA THR A 3 -10.88 0.73 8.82
C THR A 3 -9.36 0.86 8.73
N ALA A 4 -8.86 2.01 8.25
CA ALA A 4 -7.42 2.25 8.15
C ALA A 4 -6.75 2.18 9.53
N ALA A 5 -7.32 2.81 10.56
CA ALA A 5 -6.77 2.79 11.90
C ALA A 5 -6.78 1.39 12.49
N ALA A 6 -7.86 0.64 12.27
CA ALA A 6 -7.97 -0.73 12.74
C ALA A 6 -6.90 -1.63 12.10
N LYS A 7 -6.69 -1.50 10.81
CA LYS A 7 -5.65 -2.28 10.09
C LYS A 7 -4.25 -1.90 10.54
N LYS A 8 -4.00 -0.61 10.75
CA LYS A 8 -2.69 -0.15 11.21
C LYS A 8 -2.30 -0.76 12.55
N ASN A 9 -3.28 -0.93 13.45
CA ASN A 9 -3.05 -1.53 14.76
C ASN A 9 -2.95 -3.05 14.71
N ALA A 10 -3.63 -3.70 13.77
CA ALA A 10 -3.73 -5.16 13.70
C ALA A 10 -2.68 -5.79 12.77
N HIS A 11 -2.45 -5.19 11.60
CA HIS A 11 -1.57 -5.78 10.59
C HIS A 11 -1.05 -4.71 9.65
N ILE A 12 0.22 -4.36 9.81
CA ILE A 12 0.81 -3.20 9.13
C ILE A 12 0.85 -3.36 7.58
N VAL A 13 1.05 -4.56 7.06
CA VAL A 13 1.05 -4.80 5.62
C VAL A 13 -0.36 -4.59 5.04
N GLU A 14 -1.39 -5.07 5.74
CA GLU A 14 -2.78 -4.83 5.32
C GLU A 14 -3.11 -3.35 5.32
N TYR A 15 -2.56 -2.59 6.28
CA TYR A 15 -2.72 -1.15 6.30
C TYR A 15 -2.15 -0.50 5.03
N VAL A 16 -0.92 -0.88 4.65
CA VAL A 16 -0.27 -0.33 3.45
C VAL A 16 -1.10 -0.63 2.20
N LEU A 17 -1.53 -1.87 2.03
CA LEU A 17 -2.33 -2.27 0.87
C LEU A 17 -3.68 -1.57 0.84
N TYR A 18 -4.29 -1.40 2.01
CA TYR A 18 -5.57 -0.69 2.12
C TYR A 18 -5.42 0.79 1.73
N VAL A 19 -4.36 1.46 2.22
CA VAL A 19 -4.11 2.86 1.86
C VAL A 19 -3.90 2.99 0.35
N TRP A 20 -3.10 2.11 -0.24
CA TRP A 20 -2.89 2.12 -1.69
C TRP A 20 -4.21 1.98 -2.45
N GLN A 21 -5.07 1.08 -1.99
CA GLN A 21 -6.39 0.88 -2.60
C GLN A 21 -7.25 2.14 -2.48
N MET A 22 -7.23 2.78 -1.32
CA MET A 22 -8.00 4.00 -1.09
C MET A 22 -7.45 5.20 -1.86
N GLU A 23 -6.13 5.27 -2.03
CA GLU A 23 -5.53 6.28 -2.89
C GLU A 23 -6.03 6.14 -4.34
N ASP A 24 -6.07 4.92 -4.85
CA ASP A 24 -6.59 4.67 -6.19
C ASP A 24 -8.08 5.00 -6.29
N LEU A 25 -8.84 4.72 -5.23
CA LEU A 25 -10.26 5.06 -5.18
C LEU A 25 -10.48 6.58 -5.24
N VAL A 26 -9.69 7.34 -4.50
CA VAL A 26 -9.75 8.82 -4.51
C VAL A 26 -9.43 9.34 -5.91
N ARG A 27 -8.41 8.78 -6.55
CA ARG A 27 -8.07 9.17 -7.93
C ARG A 27 -9.21 8.84 -8.90
N ALA A 28 -9.83 7.67 -8.77
CA ALA A 28 -10.96 7.28 -9.59
C ALA A 28 -12.17 8.21 -9.38
N ALA A 29 -12.35 8.69 -8.16
CA ALA A 29 -13.39 9.67 -7.83
C ALA A 29 -13.04 11.10 -8.29
N GLN A 30 -11.85 11.27 -8.87
CA GLN A 30 -11.34 12.58 -9.34
C GLN A 30 -11.34 13.64 -8.25
N PHE A 31 -11.06 13.23 -7.02
CA PHE A 31 -10.95 14.11 -5.84
C PHE A 31 -12.27 14.84 -5.53
N SER A 32 -13.41 14.28 -5.97
CA SER A 32 -14.74 14.84 -5.70
C SER A 32 -15.22 14.43 -4.33
N GLU A 33 -15.38 15.38 -3.43
CA GLU A 33 -15.93 15.12 -2.09
C GLU A 33 -17.34 14.55 -2.18
N THR A 34 -18.15 15.07 -3.11
CA THR A 34 -19.52 14.59 -3.33
C THR A 34 -19.53 13.11 -3.72
N ALA A 35 -18.62 12.71 -4.63
CA ALA A 35 -18.53 11.32 -5.06
C ALA A 35 -18.11 10.42 -3.89
N ILE A 36 -17.16 10.87 -3.07
CA ILE A 36 -16.71 10.11 -1.90
C ILE A 36 -17.85 9.95 -0.89
N GLU A 37 -18.56 11.04 -0.57
CA GLU A 37 -19.69 11.00 0.34
C GLU A 37 -20.80 10.08 -0.18
N GLY A 38 -20.97 10.05 -1.51
CA GLY A 38 -21.96 9.18 -2.17
C GLY A 38 -21.68 7.69 -1.94
N LEU A 39 -20.42 7.30 -1.77
CA LEU A 39 -20.08 5.90 -1.48
C LEU A 39 -20.65 5.43 -0.13
N PHE A 40 -20.95 6.35 0.76
CA PHE A 40 -21.50 6.08 2.10
C PHE A 40 -22.97 6.49 2.21
N ASN A 41 -23.65 6.68 1.08
CA ASN A 41 -25.06 7.05 1.01
C ASN A 41 -25.40 8.36 1.75
N GLY A 42 -24.38 9.23 1.91
CA GLY A 42 -24.54 10.49 2.63
C GLY A 42 -24.61 10.35 4.15
N GLU A 43 -24.40 9.15 4.68
CA GLU A 43 -24.49 8.88 6.12
C GLU A 43 -23.24 9.26 6.90
N GLY A 44 -22.11 9.48 6.21
CA GLY A 44 -20.85 9.79 6.85
C GLY A 44 -20.24 8.60 7.56
N GLY A 45 -19.62 8.85 8.71
CA GLY A 45 -18.95 7.83 9.52
C GLY A 45 -17.44 7.94 9.49
N ALA A 46 -16.78 7.11 10.27
CA ALA A 46 -15.32 7.15 10.44
C ALA A 46 -14.57 6.91 9.13
N ASP A 47 -15.01 5.97 8.31
CA ASP A 47 -14.37 5.69 7.03
C ASP A 47 -14.57 6.81 6.01
N CYS A 48 -15.77 7.39 5.98
CA CYS A 48 -16.04 8.55 5.13
C CYS A 48 -15.14 9.73 5.52
N ASP A 49 -15.04 10.04 6.80
CA ASP A 49 -14.19 11.11 7.29
C ASP A 49 -12.72 10.85 6.95
N TRP A 50 -12.29 9.60 7.09
CA TRP A 50 -10.92 9.22 6.76
C TRP A 50 -10.62 9.43 5.27
N LEU A 51 -11.55 9.02 4.39
CA LEU A 51 -11.39 9.21 2.94
C LEU A 51 -11.39 10.67 2.53
N LEU A 52 -12.23 11.50 3.17
CA LEU A 52 -12.23 12.93 2.89
C LEU A 52 -10.91 13.59 3.31
N LYS A 53 -10.33 13.16 4.41
CA LYS A 53 -9.01 13.62 4.84
C LYS A 53 -7.92 13.15 3.88
N LEU A 54 -8.01 11.91 3.41
CA LEU A 54 -7.08 11.37 2.41
C LEU A 54 -7.13 12.19 1.13
N ASN A 55 -8.34 12.52 0.66
CA ASN A 55 -8.55 13.36 -0.51
C ASN A 55 -7.79 14.69 -0.38
N THR A 56 -7.96 15.37 0.75
CA THR A 56 -7.28 16.64 1.02
C THR A 56 -5.76 16.47 1.10
N GLN A 57 -5.31 15.44 1.79
CA GLN A 57 -3.88 15.15 1.96
C GLN A 57 -3.21 14.86 0.61
N MET A 58 -3.85 14.06 -0.22
CA MET A 58 -3.30 13.72 -1.54
C MET A 58 -3.16 14.95 -2.43
N GLN A 59 -4.13 15.86 -2.40
CA GLN A 59 -4.03 17.10 -3.15
C GLN A 59 -2.88 17.97 -2.62
N ARG A 60 -2.75 18.06 -1.31
CA ARG A 60 -1.67 18.83 -0.68
C ARG A 60 -0.29 18.26 -1.04
N GLU A 61 -0.18 16.93 -1.09
CA GLU A 61 1.08 16.24 -1.42
C GLU A 61 1.27 16.05 -2.93
N LYS A 62 0.36 16.54 -3.76
CA LYS A 62 0.42 16.52 -5.23
C LYS A 62 0.45 15.10 -5.79
N LEU A 63 -0.46 14.26 -5.30
CA LEU A 63 -0.54 12.85 -5.68
C LEU A 63 -1.71 12.55 -6.63
N GLU A 64 -2.09 13.51 -7.47
CA GLU A 64 -3.24 13.37 -8.38
C GLU A 64 -3.05 12.23 -9.39
N GLU A 65 -1.82 12.02 -9.86
CA GLU A 65 -1.55 11.00 -10.88
C GLU A 65 -0.93 9.73 -10.31
N LYS A 66 0.00 9.87 -9.37
CA LYS A 66 0.74 8.73 -8.82
C LYS A 66 1.36 9.09 -7.48
N GLY A 67 1.88 8.06 -6.80
CA GLY A 67 2.58 8.22 -5.54
C GLY A 67 1.70 7.85 -4.36
N HIS A 68 2.28 7.94 -3.19
CA HIS A 68 1.66 7.52 -1.93
C HIS A 68 1.81 8.59 -0.86
N ILE A 69 0.85 8.67 0.05
CA ILE A 69 0.90 9.65 1.14
C ILE A 69 2.10 9.40 2.05
N SER A 70 2.58 10.48 2.67
CA SER A 70 3.74 10.43 3.56
C SER A 70 3.57 9.41 4.69
N ASP A 71 2.38 9.25 5.23
CA ASP A 71 2.08 8.30 6.30
C ASP A 71 2.43 6.87 5.91
N VAL A 72 2.06 6.46 4.69
CA VAL A 72 2.35 5.11 4.22
C VAL A 72 3.79 4.96 3.75
N LEU A 73 4.39 6.02 3.23
CA LEU A 73 5.81 5.99 2.85
C LEU A 73 6.71 5.79 4.08
N GLU A 74 6.35 6.38 5.22
CA GLU A 74 7.07 6.16 6.47
C GLU A 74 7.04 4.69 6.87
N VAL A 75 5.87 4.05 6.79
CA VAL A 75 5.73 2.62 7.08
C VAL A 75 6.58 1.78 6.12
N GLN A 76 6.55 2.12 4.82
CA GLN A 76 7.35 1.41 3.82
C GLN A 76 8.84 1.51 4.13
N THR A 77 9.31 2.69 4.57
CA THR A 77 10.70 2.89 4.97
C THR A 77 11.04 2.03 6.19
N GLU A 78 10.16 1.98 7.18
CA GLU A 78 10.36 1.15 8.36
C GLU A 78 10.43 -0.33 8.01
N LEU A 79 9.57 -0.79 7.10
CA LEU A 79 9.58 -2.18 6.64
C LEU A 79 10.88 -2.51 5.90
N ALA A 80 11.38 -1.58 5.08
CA ALA A 80 12.64 -1.75 4.38
C ALA A 80 13.81 -1.87 5.37
N LEU A 81 13.84 -1.01 6.37
CA LEU A 81 14.87 -1.06 7.42
C LEU A 81 14.80 -2.36 8.20
N LEU A 82 13.61 -2.81 8.55
CA LEU A 82 13.43 -4.06 9.28
C LEU A 82 13.92 -5.25 8.46
N HIS A 83 13.59 -5.28 7.15
CA HIS A 83 14.10 -6.30 6.24
C HIS A 83 15.63 -6.33 6.24
N ASP A 84 16.25 -5.16 6.10
CA ASP A 84 17.72 -5.07 6.05
C ASP A 84 18.35 -5.53 7.36
N LEU A 85 17.74 -5.22 8.50
CA LEU A 85 18.23 -5.68 9.80
C LEU A 85 18.10 -7.20 9.96
N LEU A 86 16.96 -7.77 9.56
CA LEU A 86 16.68 -9.20 9.70
C LEU A 86 17.54 -10.05 8.76
N THR A 87 17.87 -9.54 7.58
CA THR A 87 18.71 -10.27 6.61
C THR A 87 20.20 -9.99 6.79
N GLY A 88 20.55 -8.91 7.48
CA GLY A 88 21.93 -8.48 7.70
C GLY A 88 22.40 -8.73 9.12
N PRO A 89 22.54 -7.69 9.96
CA PRO A 89 23.16 -7.84 11.29
C PRO A 89 22.50 -8.86 12.20
N MET A 90 21.18 -9.02 12.13
CA MET A 90 20.44 -9.93 13.00
C MET A 90 20.42 -11.37 12.49
N GLU A 91 20.58 -11.57 11.20
CA GLU A 91 20.58 -12.89 10.54
C GLU A 91 19.47 -13.81 11.08
N ASP A 92 18.24 -13.30 11.13
CA ASP A 92 17.10 -14.08 11.61
C ASP A 92 16.85 -15.26 10.67
N GLU A 93 17.04 -16.48 11.17
CA GLU A 93 17.01 -17.69 10.35
C GLU A 93 15.67 -17.92 9.67
N ILE A 94 14.57 -17.65 10.37
CA ILE A 94 13.23 -17.86 9.82
C ILE A 94 12.96 -16.86 8.69
N TYR A 95 13.29 -15.60 8.94
CA TYR A 95 13.08 -14.54 7.95
C TYR A 95 13.99 -14.73 6.73
N VAL A 96 15.27 -14.99 6.94
CA VAL A 96 16.25 -15.21 5.86
C VAL A 96 15.81 -16.38 4.98
N SER A 97 15.39 -17.49 5.59
CA SER A 97 14.91 -18.66 4.85
C SER A 97 13.68 -18.35 4.00
N ALA A 98 12.71 -17.64 4.57
CA ALA A 98 11.52 -17.24 3.85
C ALA A 98 11.85 -16.31 2.69
N PHE A 99 12.74 -15.35 2.93
CA PHE A 99 13.18 -14.42 1.89
C PHE A 99 13.91 -15.13 0.75
N GLN A 100 14.81 -16.06 1.08
CA GLN A 100 15.53 -16.84 0.07
C GLN A 100 14.59 -17.62 -0.84
N THR A 101 13.50 -18.14 -0.28
CA THR A 101 12.47 -18.83 -1.07
C THR A 101 11.75 -17.88 -2.03
N ALA A 102 11.49 -16.65 -1.60
CA ALA A 102 10.78 -15.65 -2.40
C ALA A 102 11.67 -14.93 -3.40
N GLU A 103 12.98 -14.84 -3.12
CA GLU A 103 13.92 -14.02 -3.89
C GLU A 103 13.90 -14.27 -5.40
N PRO A 104 13.91 -15.52 -5.90
CA PRO A 104 13.87 -15.76 -7.35
C PRO A 104 12.63 -15.18 -8.01
N ILE A 105 11.48 -15.26 -7.33
CA ILE A 105 10.22 -14.72 -7.83
C ILE A 105 10.29 -13.20 -7.87
N LEU A 106 10.85 -12.59 -6.83
CA LEU A 106 11.00 -11.14 -6.77
C LEU A 106 11.94 -10.62 -7.85
N GLN A 107 13.04 -11.33 -8.11
CA GLN A 107 13.98 -10.97 -9.18
C GLN A 107 13.32 -11.04 -10.54
N GLU A 108 12.52 -12.07 -10.79
CA GLU A 108 11.77 -12.21 -12.04
C GLU A 108 10.79 -11.04 -12.23
N LEU A 109 10.08 -10.66 -11.19
CA LEU A 109 9.16 -9.52 -11.23
C LEU A 109 9.90 -8.22 -11.52
N GLU A 110 11.08 -8.02 -10.95
CA GLU A 110 11.90 -6.83 -11.22
C GLU A 110 12.39 -6.77 -12.66
N GLN A 111 12.79 -7.91 -13.22
CA GLN A 111 13.28 -7.98 -14.60
C GLN A 111 12.18 -7.65 -15.61
N ASN A 112 10.93 -7.91 -15.28
CA ASN A 112 9.81 -7.65 -16.18
C ASN A 112 9.33 -6.20 -16.12
N LYS A 113 9.94 -5.37 -15.31
CA LYS A 113 9.62 -3.95 -15.22
C LYS A 113 10.50 -3.14 -16.16
N MET A 114 9.91 -2.65 -17.22
CA MET A 114 10.66 -1.86 -18.20
C MET A 114 10.88 -0.43 -17.70
N GLY A 115 12.14 -0.02 -17.63
CA GLY A 115 12.51 1.38 -17.42
C GLY A 115 12.49 1.90 -15.98
N GLU A 116 12.15 1.09 -15.01
CA GLU A 116 12.22 1.49 -13.61
C GLU A 116 13.50 0.96 -12.97
N GLY A 117 14.13 1.77 -12.11
CA GLY A 117 15.32 1.38 -11.40
C GLY A 117 15.07 0.27 -10.40
N MET A 118 16.14 -0.22 -9.78
CA MET A 118 16.05 -1.27 -8.77
C MET A 118 15.25 -0.79 -7.56
N ARG A 119 14.29 -1.61 -7.13
CA ARG A 119 13.49 -1.36 -5.95
C ARG A 119 14.05 -2.14 -4.77
N HIS A 120 13.77 -1.64 -3.57
CA HIS A 120 14.01 -2.43 -2.38
C HIS A 120 13.10 -3.67 -2.41
N PRO A 121 13.59 -4.86 -1.96
CA PRO A 121 12.78 -6.08 -2.00
C PRO A 121 11.41 -5.95 -1.34
N THR A 122 11.29 -5.21 -0.23
CA THR A 122 10.00 -5.02 0.44
C THR A 122 9.00 -4.27 -0.45
N GLU A 123 9.48 -3.30 -1.24
CA GLU A 123 8.63 -2.55 -2.17
C GLU A 123 8.12 -3.47 -3.27
N THR A 124 8.98 -4.34 -3.80
CA THR A 124 8.59 -5.33 -4.79
C THR A 124 7.56 -6.29 -4.23
N MET A 125 7.75 -6.75 -2.98
CA MET A 125 6.78 -7.62 -2.29
C MET A 125 5.41 -6.96 -2.16
N LEU A 126 5.38 -5.72 -1.70
CA LEU A 126 4.13 -4.98 -1.54
C LEU A 126 3.43 -4.77 -2.88
N THR A 127 4.18 -4.42 -3.91
CA THR A 127 3.64 -4.22 -5.26
C THR A 127 3.04 -5.52 -5.80
N ALA A 128 3.71 -6.65 -5.58
CA ALA A 128 3.21 -7.96 -6.01
C ALA A 128 1.93 -8.34 -5.29
N LEU A 129 1.89 -8.12 -3.97
CA LEU A 129 0.70 -8.40 -3.16
C LEU A 129 -0.48 -7.52 -3.59
N TYR A 130 -0.22 -6.26 -3.86
CA TYR A 130 -1.27 -5.34 -4.32
C TYR A 130 -1.81 -5.75 -5.68
N GLY A 131 -0.93 -6.12 -6.61
CA GLY A 131 -1.35 -6.62 -7.92
C GLY A 131 -2.22 -7.85 -7.82
N TRP A 132 -1.83 -8.80 -6.95
CA TRP A 132 -2.62 -9.99 -6.69
C TRP A 132 -4.00 -9.66 -6.11
N LEU A 133 -4.04 -8.73 -5.15
CA LEU A 133 -5.29 -8.28 -4.54
C LEU A 133 -6.24 -7.70 -5.58
N VAL A 134 -5.74 -6.84 -6.46
CA VAL A 134 -6.53 -6.22 -7.53
C VAL A 134 -7.09 -7.27 -8.48
N LEU A 135 -6.27 -8.24 -8.88
CA LEU A 135 -6.70 -9.32 -9.76
C LEU A 135 -7.78 -10.19 -9.10
N LYS A 136 -7.63 -10.47 -7.81
CA LYS A 136 -8.61 -11.23 -7.05
C LYS A 136 -9.96 -10.51 -7.00
N MET A 137 -9.94 -9.21 -6.76
CA MET A 137 -11.16 -8.39 -6.71
C MET A 137 -11.87 -8.38 -8.06
N ARG A 138 -11.13 -8.32 -9.17
CA ARG A 138 -11.71 -8.37 -10.52
C ARG A 138 -12.39 -9.69 -10.82
N LYS A 139 -11.87 -10.80 -10.28
CA LYS A 139 -12.48 -12.12 -10.49
C LYS A 139 -13.77 -12.31 -9.70
N GLU A 140 -13.93 -11.61 -8.60
CA GLU A 140 -15.11 -11.69 -7.75
C GLU A 140 -16.28 -10.88 -8.32
N ASP A 141 -15.99 -9.95 -9.23
CA ASP A 141 -17.00 -9.19 -9.93
C ASP A 141 -17.53 -10.00 -11.12
#